data_55cfe2932bc9cb904a2061eb6378f212
#
_entry.id   55cfe2932bc9cb904a2061eb6378f212
#
_cell.length_a   1.000
_cell.length_b   1.000
_cell.length_c   1.000
_cell.angle_alpha   90.00
_cell.angle_beta   90.00
_cell.angle_gamma   90.00
#
_symmetry.space_group_name_H-M   'P 1'
#
loop_
_entity.id
_entity.type
_entity.pdbx_description
1 polymer ?
#
loop_
_entity_poly.entity_id
_entity_poly.type
_entity_poly.pdbx_seq_one_letter_code
_entity_poly.pdbx_strand_id
1 'polypeptide(L)'
;MKSKPYLILFTLLVMAACQPKIELEPVDIGAAEVAVTSILDNYHAAMIAGNANDCISFLGNNGLYCGTDPIEIWDKETFSNAITEAMADTSFSINYAIDKRIIRIAGDGKTALALEQFTMNAISEKIPIRLISHLMKTDENWTIDFISWSLIPLNEDIPKLNKALE
;
A
#
# COMPACT_ATOMS: atom_id res chain seq x y z
N MET A 1 -19.72 33.79 -58.77
CA MET A 1 -20.38 33.39 -57.53
C MET A 1 -19.31 33.15 -56.46
N LYS A 2 -19.18 34.03 -55.45
CA LYS A 2 -18.21 33.90 -54.35
C LYS A 2 -18.88 33.15 -53.21
N SER A 3 -18.58 31.87 -53.04
CA SER A 3 -19.05 31.06 -51.93
C SER A 3 -18.41 31.55 -50.63
N LYS A 4 -19.24 31.87 -49.65
CA LYS A 4 -18.85 32.49 -48.37
C LYS A 4 -18.15 31.45 -47.47
N PRO A 5 -16.88 31.63 -47.11
CA PRO A 5 -16.14 30.67 -46.26
C PRO A 5 -16.66 30.62 -44.82
N TYR A 6 -17.54 31.51 -44.42
CA TYR A 6 -18.07 31.61 -43.05
C TYR A 6 -19.05 30.49 -42.65
N LEU A 7 -19.66 29.79 -43.62
CA LEU A 7 -20.63 28.74 -43.32
C LEU A 7 -19.95 27.44 -42.90
N ILE A 8 -18.74 27.19 -43.42
CA ILE A 8 -17.94 25.98 -43.05
C ILE A 8 -17.33 26.12 -41.63
N LEU A 9 -16.96 27.32 -41.24
CA LEU A 9 -16.40 27.57 -39.91
C LEU A 9 -17.45 27.41 -38.80
N PHE A 10 -18.70 27.75 -39.06
CA PHE A 10 -19.79 27.62 -38.10
C PHE A 10 -20.23 26.15 -37.88
N THR A 11 -20.16 25.32 -38.92
CA THR A 11 -20.49 23.89 -38.79
C THR A 11 -19.43 23.10 -38.03
N LEU A 12 -18.16 23.48 -38.10
CA LEU A 12 -17.07 22.87 -37.30
C LEU A 12 -17.15 23.20 -35.79
N LEU A 13 -17.66 24.40 -35.46
CA LEU A 13 -17.79 24.82 -34.06
C LEU A 13 -18.94 24.07 -33.34
N VAL A 14 -19.99 23.67 -34.05
CA VAL A 14 -21.13 22.97 -33.42
C VAL A 14 -20.83 21.50 -33.14
N MET A 15 -19.89 20.88 -33.87
CA MET A 15 -19.50 19.48 -33.64
C MET A 15 -18.62 19.30 -32.42
N ALA A 16 -17.94 20.35 -31.93
CA ALA A 16 -17.11 20.30 -30.74
C ALA A 16 -17.93 20.39 -29.41
N ALA A 17 -19.24 20.74 -29.50
CA ALA A 17 -20.07 20.96 -28.30
C ALA A 17 -20.79 19.70 -27.79
N CYS A 18 -20.78 18.59 -28.53
CA CYS A 18 -21.42 17.31 -28.14
C CYS A 18 -20.34 16.27 -27.76
N GLN A 19 -19.48 16.57 -26.81
CA GLN A 19 -18.79 15.47 -26.11
C GLN A 19 -19.80 14.85 -25.13
N PRO A 20 -20.07 13.52 -25.21
CA PRO A 20 -20.88 12.87 -24.20
C PRO A 20 -20.21 13.08 -22.85
N LYS A 21 -20.95 13.65 -21.91
CA LYS A 21 -20.53 13.72 -20.51
C LYS A 21 -20.40 12.28 -20.05
N ILE A 22 -19.16 11.79 -19.93
CA ILE A 22 -18.91 10.49 -19.31
C ILE A 22 -19.31 10.68 -17.84
N GLU A 23 -20.50 10.26 -17.51
CA GLU A 23 -20.95 10.14 -16.14
C GLU A 23 -20.23 8.93 -15.56
N LEU A 24 -19.17 9.19 -14.80
CA LEU A 24 -18.46 8.13 -14.09
C LEU A 24 -19.44 7.57 -13.04
N GLU A 25 -19.62 6.27 -13.04
CA GLU A 25 -20.38 5.60 -11.98
C GLU A 25 -19.81 6.00 -10.61
N PRO A 26 -20.67 6.26 -9.63
CA PRO A 26 -20.22 6.61 -8.29
C PRO A 26 -19.32 5.49 -7.73
N VAL A 27 -18.13 5.84 -7.29
CA VAL A 27 -17.21 4.88 -6.68
C VAL A 27 -17.72 4.53 -5.27
N ASP A 28 -17.92 3.25 -4.99
CA ASP A 28 -18.23 2.77 -3.65
C ASP A 28 -16.96 2.71 -2.79
N ILE A 29 -16.65 3.82 -2.14
CA ILE A 29 -15.50 3.95 -1.24
C ILE A 29 -15.63 2.97 -0.05
N GLY A 30 -16.85 2.71 0.44
CA GLY A 30 -17.07 1.77 1.55
C GLY A 30 -16.71 0.34 1.17
N ALA A 31 -17.15 -0.12 -0.01
CA ALA A 31 -16.76 -1.44 -0.52
C ALA A 31 -15.24 -1.55 -0.76
N ALA A 32 -14.61 -0.49 -1.25
CA ALA A 32 -13.16 -0.44 -1.43
C ALA A 32 -12.42 -0.55 -0.09
N GLU A 33 -12.87 0.15 0.95
CA GLU A 33 -12.28 0.08 2.30
C GLU A 33 -12.39 -1.32 2.91
N VAL A 34 -13.53 -1.99 2.76
CA VAL A 34 -13.72 -3.38 3.19
C VAL A 34 -12.77 -4.32 2.47
N ALA A 35 -12.63 -4.18 1.15
CA ALA A 35 -11.73 -5.02 0.36
C ALA A 35 -10.26 -4.83 0.76
N VAL A 36 -9.81 -3.58 0.92
CA VAL A 36 -8.45 -3.25 1.39
C VAL A 36 -8.21 -3.80 2.79
N THR A 37 -9.16 -3.66 3.70
CA THR A 37 -9.09 -4.23 5.06
C THR A 37 -8.86 -5.73 5.00
N SER A 38 -9.64 -6.44 4.17
CA SER A 38 -9.51 -7.90 4.00
C SER A 38 -8.13 -8.32 3.47
N ILE A 39 -7.58 -7.59 2.50
CA ILE A 39 -6.22 -7.86 1.99
C ILE A 39 -5.17 -7.70 3.10
N LEU A 40 -5.24 -6.62 3.87
CA LEU A 40 -4.31 -6.38 4.97
C LEU A 40 -4.43 -7.43 6.08
N ASP A 41 -5.66 -7.81 6.46
CA ASP A 41 -5.90 -8.85 7.47
C ASP A 41 -5.32 -10.19 7.03
N ASN A 42 -5.52 -10.57 5.76
CA ASN A 42 -4.99 -11.81 5.21
C ASN A 42 -3.46 -11.79 5.10
N TYR A 43 -2.87 -10.65 4.71
CA TYR A 43 -1.42 -10.46 4.70
C TYR A 43 -0.81 -10.65 6.10
N HIS A 44 -1.39 -10.00 7.12
CA HIS A 44 -0.92 -10.15 8.51
C HIS A 44 -1.13 -11.57 9.04
N ALA A 45 -2.25 -12.21 8.72
CA ALA A 45 -2.50 -13.60 9.09
C ALA A 45 -1.46 -14.54 8.47
N ALA A 46 -1.10 -14.34 7.20
CA ALA A 46 -0.06 -15.10 6.54
C ALA A 46 1.33 -14.87 7.16
N MET A 47 1.65 -13.61 7.52
CA MET A 47 2.89 -13.26 8.24
C MET A 47 2.99 -13.98 9.59
N ILE A 48 1.92 -13.95 10.40
CA ILE A 48 1.88 -14.60 11.72
C ILE A 48 1.94 -16.13 11.59
N ALA A 49 1.32 -16.70 10.54
CA ALA A 49 1.35 -18.12 10.26
C ALA A 49 2.69 -18.62 9.69
N GLY A 50 3.64 -17.72 9.34
CA GLY A 50 4.88 -18.07 8.67
C GLY A 50 4.66 -18.60 7.25
N ASN A 51 3.56 -18.21 6.58
CA ASN A 51 3.24 -18.66 5.23
C ASN A 51 3.76 -17.65 4.20
N ALA A 52 5.02 -17.83 3.80
CA ALA A 52 5.67 -16.94 2.82
C ALA A 52 4.91 -16.84 1.49
N ASN A 53 4.40 -17.96 0.97
CA ASN A 53 3.70 -17.98 -0.31
C ASN A 53 2.44 -17.11 -0.28
N ASP A 54 1.65 -17.20 0.79
CA ASP A 54 0.46 -16.37 0.94
C ASP A 54 0.83 -14.90 1.09
N CYS A 55 1.86 -14.55 1.87
CA CYS A 55 2.36 -13.17 1.97
C CYS A 55 2.71 -12.61 0.59
N ILE A 56 3.49 -13.37 -0.20
CA ILE A 56 3.96 -12.97 -1.53
C ILE A 56 2.79 -12.81 -2.51
N SER A 57 1.71 -13.58 -2.35
CA SER A 57 0.54 -13.51 -3.23
C SER A 57 -0.18 -12.17 -3.20
N PHE A 58 -0.09 -11.42 -2.10
CA PHE A 58 -0.69 -10.10 -1.94
C PHE A 58 0.16 -8.97 -2.54
N LEU A 59 1.42 -9.24 -2.93
CA LEU A 59 2.36 -8.23 -3.39
C LEU A 59 2.19 -7.91 -4.87
N GLY A 60 2.22 -6.62 -5.21
CA GLY A 60 2.25 -6.12 -6.59
C GLY A 60 3.55 -6.47 -7.31
N ASN A 61 3.50 -6.69 -8.63
CA ASN A 61 4.68 -7.12 -9.39
C ASN A 61 5.78 -6.04 -9.50
N ASN A 62 5.40 -4.76 -9.49
CA ASN A 62 6.33 -3.63 -9.59
C ASN A 62 6.43 -2.88 -8.25
N GLY A 63 6.22 -3.59 -7.13
CA GLY A 63 6.20 -2.99 -5.81
C GLY A 63 7.60 -2.62 -5.31
N LEU A 64 7.61 -1.71 -4.31
CA LEU A 64 8.79 -1.33 -3.54
C LEU A 64 8.54 -1.67 -2.07
N TYR A 65 9.45 -2.38 -1.46
CA TYR A 65 9.29 -2.91 -0.10
C TYR A 65 10.50 -2.52 0.74
N CYS A 66 10.24 -1.75 1.82
CA CYS A 66 11.27 -1.26 2.73
C CYS A 66 11.11 -1.93 4.10
N GLY A 67 12.18 -2.54 4.59
CA GLY A 67 12.25 -3.08 5.93
C GLY A 67 12.59 -2.03 6.98
N THR A 68 13.08 -2.46 8.13
CA THR A 68 13.46 -1.58 9.26
C THR A 68 14.91 -1.13 9.23
N ASP A 69 15.76 -1.77 8.43
CA ASP A 69 17.16 -1.40 8.23
C ASP A 69 17.30 -0.45 7.03
N PRO A 70 18.17 0.57 7.07
CA PRO A 70 18.38 1.51 5.96
C PRO A 70 18.76 0.89 4.62
N ILE A 71 19.35 -0.31 4.61
CA ILE A 71 19.72 -1.03 3.38
C ILE A 71 18.59 -1.90 2.82
N GLU A 72 17.52 -2.08 3.57
CA GLU A 72 16.38 -2.93 3.21
C GLU A 72 15.41 -2.18 2.29
N ILE A 73 15.82 -1.99 1.04
CA ILE A 73 15.01 -1.40 -0.03
C ILE A 73 14.99 -2.40 -1.18
N TRP A 74 13.86 -3.05 -1.38
CA TRP A 74 13.74 -4.22 -2.23
C TRP A 74 12.65 -4.12 -3.29
N ASP A 75 12.88 -4.74 -4.43
CA ASP A 75 11.83 -5.14 -5.36
C ASP A 75 11.06 -6.37 -4.84
N LYS A 76 10.04 -6.80 -5.59
CA LYS A 76 9.23 -7.96 -5.19
C LYS A 76 10.05 -9.25 -5.09
N GLU A 77 10.97 -9.50 -6.03
CA GLU A 77 11.75 -10.72 -6.05
C GLU A 77 12.65 -10.81 -4.82
N THR A 78 13.41 -9.77 -4.56
CA THR A 78 14.32 -9.69 -3.40
C THR A 78 13.56 -9.77 -2.08
N PHE A 79 12.43 -9.06 -1.95
CA PHE A 79 11.60 -9.11 -0.75
C PHE A 79 10.97 -10.49 -0.54
N SER A 80 10.52 -11.15 -1.62
CA SER A 80 9.96 -12.49 -1.55
C SER A 80 10.99 -13.52 -1.08
N ASN A 81 12.23 -13.40 -1.55
CA ASN A 81 13.33 -14.26 -1.10
C ASN A 81 13.62 -14.03 0.39
N ALA A 82 13.71 -12.76 0.83
CA ALA A 82 13.95 -12.41 2.22
C ALA A 82 12.85 -12.95 3.17
N ILE A 83 11.57 -12.80 2.80
CA ILE A 83 10.46 -13.37 3.58
C ILE A 83 10.55 -14.91 3.63
N THR A 84 10.82 -15.55 2.50
CA THR A 84 10.90 -17.00 2.42
C THR A 84 12.03 -17.55 3.31
N GLU A 85 13.19 -16.90 3.29
CA GLU A 85 14.32 -17.24 4.12
C GLU A 85 14.02 -17.03 5.62
N ALA A 86 13.47 -15.88 5.98
CA ALA A 86 13.10 -15.57 7.36
C ALA A 86 12.07 -16.56 7.93
N MET A 87 11.07 -16.96 7.15
CA MET A 87 10.03 -17.89 7.58
C MET A 87 10.48 -19.36 7.56
N ALA A 88 11.56 -19.69 6.87
CA ALA A 88 12.16 -21.02 6.93
C ALA A 88 12.92 -21.27 8.26
N ASP A 89 13.31 -20.21 8.97
CA ASP A 89 13.92 -20.32 10.29
C ASP A 89 12.84 -20.59 11.35
N THR A 90 12.73 -21.84 11.79
CA THR A 90 11.75 -22.27 12.81
C THR A 90 11.97 -21.66 14.19
N SER A 91 13.11 -21.02 14.44
CA SER A 91 13.38 -20.25 15.66
C SER A 91 12.77 -18.85 15.61
N PHE A 92 12.44 -18.33 14.41
CA PHE A 92 11.84 -17.05 14.21
C PHE A 92 10.31 -17.16 14.29
N SER A 93 9.74 -16.65 15.37
CA SER A 93 8.28 -16.63 15.57
C SER A 93 7.80 -15.19 15.54
N ILE A 94 6.91 -14.91 14.60
CA ILE A 94 6.24 -13.61 14.49
C ILE A 94 4.89 -13.70 15.19
N ASN A 95 4.67 -12.86 16.18
CA ASN A 95 3.36 -12.72 16.81
C ASN A 95 3.13 -11.25 17.17
N TYR A 96 2.02 -10.69 16.72
CA TYR A 96 1.60 -9.33 17.03
C TYR A 96 0.10 -9.16 16.77
N ALA A 97 -0.48 -8.10 17.32
CA ALA A 97 -1.82 -7.64 16.99
C ALA A 97 -1.75 -6.19 16.52
N ILE A 98 -2.60 -5.82 15.59
CA ILE A 98 -2.68 -4.44 15.10
C ILE A 98 -3.36 -3.58 16.16
N ASP A 99 -2.60 -2.65 16.76
CA ASP A 99 -3.09 -1.72 17.78
C ASP A 99 -3.89 -0.57 17.16
N LYS A 100 -3.48 -0.15 15.95
CA LYS A 100 -4.10 0.96 15.24
C LYS A 100 -4.03 0.74 13.74
N ARG A 101 -5.16 0.99 13.05
CA ARG A 101 -5.22 1.03 11.59
C ARG A 101 -5.97 2.27 11.12
N ILE A 102 -5.45 2.93 10.10
CA ILE A 102 -6.10 4.03 9.40
C ILE A 102 -5.98 3.74 7.91
N ILE A 103 -7.12 3.68 7.21
CA ILE A 103 -7.17 3.49 5.76
C ILE A 103 -7.69 4.77 5.11
N ARG A 104 -7.14 5.12 3.97
CA ARG A 104 -7.60 6.19 3.10
C ARG A 104 -7.70 5.67 1.69
N ILE A 105 -8.91 5.64 1.15
CA ILE A 105 -9.17 5.30 -0.25
C ILE A 105 -9.14 6.58 -1.08
N ALA A 106 -8.46 6.55 -2.23
CA ALA A 106 -8.51 7.66 -3.18
C ALA A 106 -9.90 7.83 -3.79
N GLY A 107 -10.23 9.04 -4.24
CA GLY A 107 -11.57 9.37 -4.74
C GLY A 107 -11.99 8.58 -5.98
N ASP A 108 -11.04 8.00 -6.71
CA ASP A 108 -11.29 7.10 -7.85
C ASP A 108 -11.49 5.63 -7.46
N GLY A 109 -11.33 5.29 -6.16
CA GLY A 109 -11.48 3.93 -5.63
C GLY A 109 -10.42 2.94 -6.10
N LYS A 110 -9.31 3.41 -6.69
CA LYS A 110 -8.29 2.54 -7.30
C LYS A 110 -7.01 2.44 -6.51
N THR A 111 -6.79 3.35 -5.56
CA THR A 111 -5.63 3.32 -4.69
C THR A 111 -6.03 3.52 -3.24
N ALA A 112 -5.23 2.96 -2.34
CA ALA A 112 -5.41 3.10 -0.91
C ALA A 112 -4.07 3.33 -0.22
N LEU A 113 -4.08 4.12 0.85
CA LEU A 113 -3.01 4.23 1.80
C LEU A 113 -3.48 3.67 3.14
N ALA A 114 -2.73 2.71 3.69
CA ALA A 114 -2.95 2.20 5.03
C ALA A 114 -1.78 2.58 5.93
N LEU A 115 -2.11 3.01 7.15
CA LEU A 115 -1.16 3.19 8.23
C LEU A 115 -1.56 2.27 9.37
N GLU A 116 -0.64 1.43 9.80
CA GLU A 116 -0.82 0.49 10.91
C GLU A 116 0.26 0.68 11.96
N GLN A 117 -0.08 0.40 13.21
CA GLN A 117 0.87 0.41 14.32
C GLN A 117 0.67 -0.84 15.18
N PHE A 118 1.76 -1.43 15.60
CA PHE A 118 1.78 -2.62 16.45
C PHE A 118 3.17 -2.81 17.07
N THR A 119 3.26 -3.64 18.08
CA THR A 119 4.53 -4.07 18.67
C THR A 119 4.81 -5.51 18.25
N MET A 120 5.99 -5.75 17.70
CA MET A 120 6.43 -7.09 17.27
C MET A 120 7.68 -7.47 18.09
N ASN A 121 7.54 -8.45 18.97
CA ASN A 121 8.61 -8.85 19.90
C ASN A 121 9.88 -9.33 19.18
N ALA A 122 9.73 -9.92 17.99
CA ALA A 122 10.87 -10.36 17.18
C ALA A 122 11.79 -9.21 16.73
N ILE A 123 11.31 -7.96 16.70
CA ILE A 123 12.08 -6.78 16.33
C ILE A 123 12.35 -5.91 17.57
N SER A 124 11.32 -5.59 18.34
CA SER A 124 11.44 -4.80 19.58
C SER A 124 10.25 -5.05 20.50
N GLU A 125 10.53 -5.31 21.77
CA GLU A 125 9.48 -5.44 22.79
C GLU A 125 8.91 -4.10 23.27
N LYS A 126 9.61 -2.99 22.98
CA LYS A 126 9.30 -1.68 23.59
C LYS A 126 9.03 -0.58 22.58
N ILE A 127 9.63 -0.68 21.40
CA ILE A 127 9.48 0.35 20.35
C ILE A 127 8.48 -0.16 19.34
N PRO A 128 7.31 0.48 19.21
CA PRO A 128 6.31 0.08 18.21
C PRO A 128 6.84 0.23 16.79
N ILE A 129 6.23 -0.52 15.90
CA ILE A 129 6.43 -0.43 14.46
C ILE A 129 5.27 0.40 13.88
N ARG A 130 5.58 1.23 12.91
CA ARG A 130 4.63 1.80 11.97
C ARG A 130 4.84 1.16 10.62
N LEU A 131 3.79 0.53 10.13
CA LEU A 131 3.72 0.01 8.77
C LEU A 131 2.91 0.97 7.94
N ILE A 132 3.47 1.41 6.82
CA ILE A 132 2.76 2.16 5.79
C ILE A 132 2.68 1.27 4.56
N SER A 133 1.46 1.03 4.08
CA SER A 133 1.20 0.27 2.87
C SER A 133 0.44 1.13 1.86
N HIS A 134 0.88 1.11 0.61
CA HIS A 134 0.08 1.59 -0.51
C HIS A 134 -0.46 0.37 -1.26
N LEU A 135 -1.73 0.45 -1.65
CA LEU A 135 -2.39 -0.61 -2.38
C LEU A 135 -2.96 -0.05 -3.68
N MET A 136 -2.86 -0.85 -4.74
CA MET A 136 -3.44 -0.55 -6.04
C MET A 136 -4.48 -1.60 -6.42
N LYS A 137 -5.59 -1.12 -7.01
CA LYS A 137 -6.60 -1.96 -7.62
C LYS A 137 -6.32 -2.07 -9.12
N THR A 138 -6.07 -3.29 -9.59
CA THR A 138 -5.95 -3.60 -11.02
C THR A 138 -7.10 -4.54 -11.37
N ASP A 139 -7.96 -4.11 -12.27
CA ASP A 139 -9.26 -4.74 -12.53
C ASP A 139 -10.07 -4.85 -11.22
N GLU A 140 -10.38 -6.07 -10.76
CA GLU A 140 -11.11 -6.28 -9.51
C GLU A 140 -10.21 -6.66 -8.33
N ASN A 141 -8.87 -6.72 -8.52
CA ASN A 141 -7.94 -7.22 -7.52
C ASN A 141 -7.11 -6.09 -6.90
N TRP A 142 -7.04 -6.08 -5.56
CA TRP A 142 -6.15 -5.22 -4.82
C TRP A 142 -4.81 -5.93 -4.58
N THR A 143 -3.71 -5.20 -4.75
CA THR A 143 -2.35 -5.67 -4.42
C THR A 143 -1.61 -4.60 -3.63
N ILE A 144 -0.70 -5.03 -2.77
CA ILE A 144 0.19 -4.15 -2.01
C ILE A 144 1.40 -3.86 -2.89
N ASP A 145 1.57 -2.65 -3.35
CA ASP A 145 2.67 -2.23 -4.23
C ASP A 145 3.73 -1.39 -3.52
N PHE A 146 3.48 -1.00 -2.26
CA PHE A 146 4.48 -0.38 -1.40
C PHE A 146 4.27 -0.79 0.04
N ILE A 147 5.37 -1.11 0.72
CA ILE A 147 5.43 -1.29 2.17
C ILE A 147 6.64 -0.54 2.73
N SER A 148 6.46 0.10 3.87
CA SER A 148 7.57 0.63 4.66
C SER A 148 7.36 0.35 6.13
N TRP A 149 8.31 -0.36 6.74
CA TRP A 149 8.38 -0.66 8.15
C TRP A 149 9.28 0.34 8.84
N SER A 150 8.85 0.90 9.97
CA SER A 150 9.65 1.87 10.73
C SER A 150 9.47 1.67 12.21
N LEU A 151 10.55 1.60 12.96
CA LEU A 151 10.51 1.73 14.41
C LEU A 151 10.16 3.17 14.77
N ILE A 152 9.21 3.36 15.70
CA ILE A 152 8.71 4.68 16.11
C ILE A 152 8.93 4.91 17.60
N PRO A 153 10.17 5.17 18.03
CA PRO A 153 10.46 5.49 19.43
C PRO A 153 9.71 6.74 19.87
N LEU A 154 9.41 6.87 21.16
CA LEU A 154 8.89 8.11 21.71
C LEU A 154 9.95 9.22 21.57
N ASN A 155 9.52 10.46 21.32
CA ASN A 155 10.42 11.60 21.20
C ASN A 155 11.27 11.81 22.47
N GLU A 156 10.72 11.50 23.64
CA GLU A 156 11.43 11.56 24.93
C GLU A 156 12.53 10.52 25.08
N ASP A 157 12.52 9.44 24.30
CA ASP A 157 13.53 8.39 24.33
C ASP A 157 14.68 8.62 23.33
N ILE A 158 14.51 9.53 22.36
CA ILE A 158 15.55 9.83 21.35
C ILE A 158 16.92 10.18 21.98
N PRO A 159 17.01 11.02 23.04
CA PRO A 159 18.31 11.30 23.67
C PRO A 159 18.98 10.06 24.26
N LYS A 160 18.19 9.10 24.80
CA LYS A 160 18.74 7.83 25.34
C LYS A 160 19.26 6.93 24.23
N LEU A 161 18.51 6.85 23.11
CA LEU A 161 18.92 6.09 21.93
C LEU A 161 20.21 6.65 21.34
N ASN A 162 20.31 7.97 21.17
CA ASN A 162 21.52 8.61 20.68
C ASN A 162 22.75 8.30 21.57
N LYS A 163 22.57 8.33 22.88
CA LYS A 163 23.63 7.98 23.81
C LYS A 163 24.06 6.52 23.74
N ALA A 164 23.16 5.63 23.41
CA ALA A 164 23.45 4.20 23.27
C ALA A 164 24.20 3.85 21.97
N LEU A 165 24.28 4.78 21.02
CA LEU A 165 24.98 4.64 19.73
C LEU A 165 26.39 5.28 19.75
N GLU A 166 26.80 5.93 20.85
CA GLU A 166 28.16 6.45 21.08
C GLU A 166 29.12 5.31 21.51
#